data_4899015de39eded542c19ca1237b8b54
#
_entry.id   4899015de39eded542c19ca1237b8b54
#
_cell.length_a   1.000
_cell.length_b   1.000
_cell.length_c   1.000
_cell.angle_alpha   90.00
_cell.angle_beta   90.00
_cell.angle_gamma   90.00
#
_symmetry.space_group_name_H-M   'P 1'
#
loop_
_entity.id
_entity.type
_entity.pdbx_description
1 polymer ?
#
loop_
_entity_poly.entity_id
_entity_poly.type
_entity_poly.pdbx_seq_one_letter_code
_entity_poly.pdbx_strand_id
1 'polypeptide(L)'
;MTKRSGRVGAGVAIALSIAFPAAAQTGQSASGYKAPVISDTGRLQGPRQPIFFRHDIHAGQDQIPCLYCHSTVTISSEPGIPAVQTCFGCHQIIGGSTESHKAEITKVRQAWATKQPPVWTRVHALPGFVRFPHQRHIKVLGTESCSTCHGDVRAMPQVYQVSTLKMGWCVNCHVQRNVSRDCTLCHY
;
A
#
# COMPACT_ATOMS: atom_id res chain seq x y z
N MET A 1 51.54 38.41 -53.98
CA MET A 1 51.16 37.01 -53.68
C MET A 1 51.82 36.60 -52.37
N THR A 2 51.12 36.70 -51.25
CA THR A 2 51.62 36.35 -49.92
C THR A 2 50.66 35.36 -49.33
N LYS A 3 51.12 34.12 -49.18
CA LYS A 3 50.39 33.01 -48.48
C LYS A 3 50.50 33.21 -46.99
N ARG A 4 49.36 33.42 -46.31
CA ARG A 4 49.27 33.31 -44.86
C ARG A 4 48.95 31.85 -44.48
N SER A 5 49.85 31.20 -43.78
CA SER A 5 49.63 29.89 -43.18
C SER A 5 48.92 30.09 -41.83
N GLY A 6 47.70 29.60 -41.75
CA GLY A 6 46.93 29.55 -40.47
C GLY A 6 47.39 28.35 -39.64
N ARG A 7 47.85 28.62 -38.44
CA ARG A 7 48.09 27.57 -37.40
C ARG A 7 46.73 27.19 -36.80
N VAL A 8 46.34 25.93 -36.94
CA VAL A 8 45.22 25.34 -36.24
C VAL A 8 45.70 24.89 -34.87
N GLY A 9 45.30 25.58 -33.83
CA GLY A 9 45.54 25.18 -32.46
C GLY A 9 44.62 24.02 -32.07
N ALA A 10 45.17 22.86 -31.76
CA ALA A 10 44.45 21.75 -31.20
C ALA A 10 44.14 22.03 -29.73
N GLY A 11 42.91 22.34 -29.44
CA GLY A 11 42.38 22.45 -28.07
C GLY A 11 42.19 21.05 -27.46
N VAL A 12 43.00 20.72 -26.47
CA VAL A 12 42.78 19.50 -25.65
C VAL A 12 41.64 19.76 -24.72
N ALA A 13 40.47 19.15 -24.99
CA ALA A 13 39.34 19.12 -24.04
C ALA A 13 39.62 18.10 -22.95
N ILE A 14 39.96 18.57 -21.75
CA ILE A 14 40.04 17.74 -20.54
C ILE A 14 38.64 17.46 -20.08
N ALA A 15 38.10 16.26 -20.36
CA ALA A 15 36.89 15.76 -19.79
C ALA A 15 37.10 15.45 -18.31
N LEU A 16 36.56 16.31 -17.44
CA LEU A 16 36.55 16.06 -15.99
C LEU A 16 35.47 15.05 -15.71
N SER A 17 35.83 13.78 -15.59
CA SER A 17 34.90 12.70 -15.16
C SER A 17 34.62 12.85 -13.66
N ILE A 18 33.50 13.45 -13.31
CA ILE A 18 32.98 13.45 -11.93
C ILE A 18 32.45 12.05 -11.66
N ALA A 19 33.23 11.19 -11.04
CA ALA A 19 32.77 9.93 -10.51
C ALA A 19 31.90 10.22 -9.29
N PHE A 20 30.57 10.12 -9.46
CA PHE A 20 29.68 10.04 -8.30
C PHE A 20 29.93 8.70 -7.62
N PRO A 21 30.20 8.68 -6.30
CA PRO A 21 30.21 7.43 -5.58
C PRO A 21 28.79 6.86 -5.65
N ALA A 22 28.63 5.70 -6.28
CA ALA A 22 27.42 4.91 -6.14
C ALA A 22 27.30 4.60 -4.64
N ALA A 23 26.43 5.34 -3.94
CA ALA A 23 26.01 4.95 -2.62
C ALA A 23 25.37 3.58 -2.77
N ALA A 24 26.11 2.54 -2.42
CA ALA A 24 25.56 1.22 -2.24
C ALA A 24 24.44 1.39 -1.20
N GLN A 25 23.20 1.38 -1.68
CA GLN A 25 22.06 1.16 -0.81
C GLN A 25 22.27 -0.24 -0.26
N THR A 26 22.93 -0.29 0.90
CA THR A 26 22.90 -1.49 1.72
C THR A 26 21.44 -1.69 2.06
N GLY A 27 20.78 -2.58 1.29
CA GLY A 27 19.49 -3.10 1.65
C GLY A 27 19.64 -3.59 3.09
N GLN A 28 19.12 -2.83 4.03
CA GLN A 28 18.93 -3.31 5.38
C GLN A 28 17.95 -4.46 5.24
N SER A 29 18.52 -5.65 5.14
CA SER A 29 17.82 -6.89 5.35
C SER A 29 17.07 -6.71 6.66
N ALA A 30 15.73 -6.65 6.56
CA ALA A 30 14.87 -6.50 7.73
C ALA A 30 15.23 -7.64 8.69
N SER A 31 16.01 -7.31 9.71
CA SER A 31 16.61 -8.26 10.62
C SER A 31 15.48 -8.97 11.37
N GLY A 32 15.19 -10.21 11.01
CA GLY A 32 14.70 -11.20 11.95
C GLY A 32 13.30 -11.02 12.52
N TYR A 33 12.42 -10.19 11.96
CA TYR A 33 11.02 -10.17 12.39
C TYR A 33 10.37 -11.52 12.02
N LYS A 34 10.28 -12.41 12.99
CA LYS A 34 9.40 -13.57 12.90
C LYS A 34 8.01 -13.06 13.25
N ALA A 35 7.14 -12.96 12.26
CA ALA A 35 5.73 -12.71 12.54
C ALA A 35 5.27 -13.72 13.62
N PRO A 36 4.69 -13.25 14.73
CA PRO A 36 4.23 -14.17 15.75
C PRO A 36 3.27 -15.16 15.11
N VAL A 37 3.36 -16.44 15.51
CA VAL A 37 2.37 -17.45 15.11
C VAL A 37 1.05 -17.08 15.77
N ILE A 38 0.31 -16.20 15.13
CA ILE A 38 -1.00 -15.78 15.58
C ILE A 38 -1.99 -16.69 14.87
N SER A 39 -2.53 -17.64 15.60
CA SER A 39 -3.73 -18.35 15.17
C SER A 39 -4.92 -17.38 15.26
N ASP A 40 -5.88 -17.50 14.34
CA ASP A 40 -7.16 -16.80 14.48
C ASP A 40 -7.93 -17.37 15.67
N THR A 41 -7.64 -16.83 16.85
CA THR A 41 -8.25 -17.26 18.11
C THR A 41 -9.59 -16.58 18.38
N GLY A 42 -10.04 -15.69 17.49
CA GLY A 42 -11.21 -14.83 17.73
C GLY A 42 -10.95 -13.73 18.77
N ARG A 43 -9.71 -13.56 19.26
CA ARG A 43 -9.32 -12.52 20.24
C ARG A 43 -8.69 -11.29 19.62
N LEU A 44 -8.45 -11.30 18.32
CA LEU A 44 -7.88 -10.15 17.59
C LEU A 44 -8.93 -9.05 17.43
N GLN A 45 -8.46 -7.81 17.41
CA GLN A 45 -9.32 -6.65 17.09
C GLN A 45 -9.80 -6.72 15.65
N GLY A 46 -10.99 -6.19 15.39
CA GLY A 46 -11.60 -6.16 14.07
C GLY A 46 -12.43 -7.40 13.73
N PRO A 47 -13.18 -7.35 12.63
CA PRO A 47 -14.03 -8.45 12.21
C PRO A 47 -13.22 -9.60 11.62
N ARG A 48 -13.68 -10.82 11.88
CA ARG A 48 -13.13 -12.00 11.19
C ARG A 48 -13.44 -11.93 9.70
N GLN A 49 -12.45 -12.33 8.93
CA GLN A 49 -12.55 -12.36 7.47
C GLN A 49 -12.70 -13.82 6.97
N PRO A 50 -13.28 -14.04 5.79
CA PRO A 50 -13.41 -15.39 5.22
C PRO A 50 -12.06 -16.08 5.00
N ILE A 51 -11.03 -15.31 4.69
CA ILE A 51 -9.64 -15.71 4.66
C ILE A 51 -8.89 -14.86 5.67
N PHE A 52 -8.15 -15.50 6.59
CA PHE A 52 -7.34 -14.80 7.57
C PHE A 52 -6.10 -14.21 6.89
N PHE A 53 -6.30 -13.07 6.22
CA PHE A 53 -5.23 -12.37 5.53
C PHE A 53 -4.40 -11.53 6.50
N ARG A 54 -3.09 -11.74 6.49
CA ARG A 54 -2.11 -11.15 7.39
C ARG A 54 -1.41 -9.95 6.72
N HIS A 55 -1.84 -8.71 7.02
CA HIS A 55 -1.13 -7.52 6.54
C HIS A 55 0.26 -7.38 7.15
N ASP A 56 0.44 -7.78 8.40
CA ASP A 56 1.73 -7.75 9.08
C ASP A 56 2.78 -8.68 8.44
N ILE A 57 2.36 -9.74 7.76
CA ILE A 57 3.26 -10.56 6.94
C ILE A 57 3.51 -9.86 5.61
N HIS A 58 2.48 -9.63 4.79
CA HIS A 58 2.64 -9.17 3.42
C HIS A 58 3.20 -7.74 3.33
N ALA A 59 2.59 -6.78 4.04
CA ALA A 59 3.01 -5.39 4.01
C ALA A 59 4.06 -5.06 5.07
N GLY A 60 4.08 -5.78 6.19
CA GLY A 60 5.04 -5.61 7.27
C GLY A 60 6.34 -6.34 6.99
N GLN A 61 6.34 -7.67 7.05
CA GLN A 61 7.54 -8.49 6.91
C GLN A 61 8.07 -8.52 5.48
N ASP A 62 7.19 -8.78 4.51
CA ASP A 62 7.56 -8.93 3.10
C ASP A 62 7.64 -7.59 2.36
N GLN A 63 7.25 -6.48 3.02
CA GLN A 63 7.31 -5.11 2.52
C GLN A 63 6.60 -4.90 1.16
N ILE A 64 5.56 -5.67 0.87
CA ILE A 64 4.77 -5.49 -0.34
C ILE A 64 4.07 -4.14 -0.26
N PRO A 65 4.25 -3.24 -1.25
CA PRO A 65 3.63 -1.92 -1.25
C PRO A 65 2.10 -2.00 -1.22
N CYS A 66 1.45 -1.09 -0.50
CA CYS A 66 -0.02 -1.02 -0.40
C CYS A 66 -0.70 -0.99 -1.78
N LEU A 67 -0.12 -0.23 -2.71
CA LEU A 67 -0.65 -0.06 -4.06
C LEU A 67 -0.52 -1.31 -4.95
N TYR A 68 0.30 -2.28 -4.57
CA TYR A 68 0.33 -3.55 -5.31
C TYR A 68 -1.02 -4.26 -5.26
N CYS A 69 -1.66 -4.21 -4.10
CA CYS A 69 -2.97 -4.84 -3.88
C CYS A 69 -4.13 -3.84 -4.00
N HIS A 70 -3.96 -2.59 -3.55
CA HIS A 70 -5.00 -1.56 -3.53
C HIS A 70 -4.78 -0.48 -4.61
N SER A 71 -4.43 -0.88 -5.84
CA SER A 71 -4.10 0.04 -6.94
C SER A 71 -5.24 0.99 -7.32
N THR A 72 -6.49 0.56 -7.18
CA THR A 72 -7.66 1.36 -7.55
C THR A 72 -7.88 2.60 -6.69
N VAL A 73 -7.24 2.67 -5.50
CA VAL A 73 -7.35 3.82 -4.59
C VAL A 73 -6.86 5.14 -5.21
N THR A 74 -5.99 5.07 -6.21
CA THR A 74 -5.44 6.25 -6.90
C THR A 74 -6.36 6.81 -7.97
N ILE A 75 -7.31 6.03 -8.45
CA ILE A 75 -8.18 6.37 -9.58
C ILE A 75 -9.68 6.32 -9.25
N SER A 76 -10.04 5.75 -8.10
CA SER A 76 -11.43 5.57 -7.69
C SER A 76 -11.71 6.20 -6.32
N SER A 77 -12.94 6.59 -6.09
CA SER A 77 -13.43 6.94 -4.74
C SER A 77 -13.49 5.73 -3.84
N GLU A 78 -13.82 4.56 -4.37
CA GLU A 78 -13.85 3.30 -3.63
C GLU A 78 -12.56 2.52 -3.89
N PRO A 79 -11.74 2.29 -2.86
CA PRO A 79 -10.56 1.43 -2.99
C PRO A 79 -11.06 -0.01 -3.05
N GLY A 80 -10.90 -0.65 -4.17
CA GLY A 80 -11.28 -2.04 -4.33
C GLY A 80 -10.50 -2.98 -3.41
N ILE A 81 -11.11 -4.12 -3.09
CA ILE A 81 -10.39 -5.28 -2.58
C ILE A 81 -9.72 -5.95 -3.78
N PRO A 82 -8.45 -6.39 -3.66
CA PRO A 82 -7.75 -7.02 -4.77
C PRO A 82 -8.50 -8.27 -5.26
N ALA A 83 -8.49 -8.48 -6.57
CA ALA A 83 -9.05 -9.69 -7.16
C ALA A 83 -8.28 -10.94 -6.66
N VAL A 84 -8.96 -12.08 -6.58
CA VAL A 84 -8.35 -13.35 -6.16
C VAL A 84 -7.11 -13.69 -7.01
N GLN A 85 -7.08 -13.26 -8.28
CA GLN A 85 -5.92 -13.40 -9.16
C GLN A 85 -4.65 -12.78 -8.59
N THR A 86 -4.73 -11.64 -7.92
CA THR A 86 -3.58 -10.98 -7.28
C THR A 86 -2.98 -11.86 -6.19
N CYS A 87 -3.82 -12.48 -5.38
CA CYS A 87 -3.40 -13.44 -4.36
C CYS A 87 -2.82 -14.72 -4.98
N PHE A 88 -3.56 -15.29 -5.94
CA PHE A 88 -3.20 -16.54 -6.59
C PHE A 88 -1.89 -16.45 -7.37
N GLY A 89 -1.54 -15.25 -7.88
CA GLY A 89 -0.28 -15.03 -8.62
C GLY A 89 0.95 -15.53 -7.85
N CYS A 90 1.00 -15.30 -6.54
CA CYS A 90 2.06 -15.82 -5.68
C CYS A 90 1.68 -17.17 -5.05
N HIS A 91 0.44 -17.32 -4.57
CA HIS A 91 0.00 -18.47 -3.81
C HIS A 91 -0.30 -19.73 -4.64
N GLN A 92 -0.16 -19.69 -5.97
CA GLN A 92 -0.04 -20.90 -6.76
C GLN A 92 1.24 -21.71 -6.40
N ILE A 93 2.32 -21.02 -5.99
CA ILE A 93 3.61 -21.63 -5.64
C ILE A 93 3.83 -21.56 -4.13
N ILE A 94 3.63 -20.39 -3.51
CA ILE A 94 3.88 -20.16 -2.08
C ILE A 94 2.76 -20.79 -1.26
N GLY A 95 3.12 -21.81 -0.46
CA GLY A 95 2.17 -22.64 0.31
C GLY A 95 1.99 -22.27 1.77
N GLY A 96 2.77 -21.30 2.28
CA GLY A 96 2.78 -20.97 3.70
C GLY A 96 3.69 -21.86 4.54
N SER A 97 4.14 -21.32 5.69
CA SER A 97 5.14 -21.96 6.56
C SER A 97 4.54 -22.79 7.71
N THR A 98 3.27 -22.58 8.02
CA THR A 98 2.55 -23.30 9.11
C THR A 98 1.28 -23.97 8.54
N GLU A 99 0.74 -24.94 9.27
CA GLU A 99 -0.52 -25.59 8.88
C GLU A 99 -1.69 -24.60 8.82
N SER A 100 -1.73 -23.64 9.73
CA SER A 100 -2.73 -22.56 9.70
C SER A 100 -2.60 -21.68 8.45
N HIS A 101 -1.39 -21.32 8.06
CA HIS A 101 -1.16 -20.57 6.82
C HIS A 101 -1.56 -21.38 5.58
N LYS A 102 -1.21 -22.68 5.55
CA LYS A 102 -1.59 -23.58 4.44
C LYS A 102 -3.12 -23.69 4.30
N ALA A 103 -3.82 -23.77 5.42
CA ALA A 103 -5.30 -23.82 5.43
C ALA A 103 -5.90 -22.55 4.80
N GLU A 104 -5.39 -21.37 5.17
CA GLU A 104 -5.87 -20.10 4.61
C GLU A 104 -5.53 -19.94 3.12
N ILE A 105 -4.32 -20.35 2.71
CA ILE A 105 -3.89 -20.34 1.30
C ILE A 105 -4.73 -21.32 0.47
N THR A 106 -5.13 -22.44 1.05
CA THR A 106 -6.04 -23.39 0.40
C THR A 106 -7.37 -22.73 0.03
N LYS A 107 -7.92 -21.87 0.88
CA LYS A 107 -9.12 -21.09 0.57
C LYS A 107 -8.91 -20.16 -0.65
N VAL A 108 -7.74 -19.53 -0.78
CA VAL A 108 -7.38 -18.70 -1.94
C VAL A 108 -7.37 -19.55 -3.22
N ARG A 109 -6.73 -20.72 -3.17
CA ARG A 109 -6.65 -21.63 -4.32
C ARG A 109 -8.03 -22.16 -4.71
N GLN A 110 -8.86 -22.47 -3.73
CA GLN A 110 -10.24 -22.90 -3.96
C GLN A 110 -11.07 -21.78 -4.59
N ALA A 111 -10.99 -20.55 -4.06
CA ALA A 111 -11.69 -19.40 -4.62
C ALA A 111 -11.28 -19.14 -6.09
N TRP A 112 -9.99 -19.32 -6.42
CA TRP A 112 -9.50 -19.22 -7.78
C TRP A 112 -10.05 -20.33 -8.68
N ALA A 113 -10.01 -21.59 -8.21
CA ALA A 113 -10.47 -22.76 -8.99
C ALA A 113 -11.97 -22.72 -9.27
N THR A 114 -12.76 -22.33 -8.27
CA THR A 114 -14.24 -22.28 -8.38
C THR A 114 -14.76 -20.99 -9.00
N LYS A 115 -13.90 -19.97 -9.21
CA LYS A 115 -14.28 -18.62 -9.63
C LYS A 115 -15.27 -17.95 -8.67
N GLN A 116 -15.24 -18.33 -7.41
CA GLN A 116 -16.06 -17.78 -6.34
C GLN A 116 -15.19 -16.93 -5.40
N PRO A 117 -15.16 -15.60 -5.57
CA PRO A 117 -14.37 -14.74 -4.70
C PRO A 117 -14.95 -14.73 -3.28
N PRO A 118 -14.11 -14.61 -2.25
CA PRO A 118 -14.57 -14.52 -0.88
C PRO A 118 -15.34 -13.22 -0.66
N VAL A 119 -16.41 -13.28 0.13
CA VAL A 119 -17.18 -12.10 0.53
C VAL A 119 -16.54 -11.51 1.78
N TRP A 120 -15.79 -10.44 1.59
CA TRP A 120 -15.07 -9.77 2.65
C TRP A 120 -15.99 -8.93 3.54
N THR A 121 -15.73 -8.95 4.84
CA THR A 121 -16.41 -8.08 5.80
C THR A 121 -15.78 -6.69 5.75
N ARG A 122 -16.59 -5.65 5.53
CA ARG A 122 -16.11 -4.26 5.49
C ARG A 122 -15.66 -3.82 6.88
N VAL A 123 -14.40 -3.36 7.00
CA VAL A 123 -13.81 -2.87 8.25
C VAL A 123 -14.06 -1.36 8.42
N HIS A 124 -13.80 -0.60 7.36
CA HIS A 124 -14.00 0.84 7.34
C HIS A 124 -15.25 1.16 6.54
N ALA A 125 -16.24 1.76 7.19
CA ALA A 125 -17.51 2.10 6.57
C ALA A 125 -17.92 3.53 6.96
N LEU A 126 -18.47 4.24 5.98
CA LEU A 126 -19.11 5.53 6.19
C LEU A 126 -20.61 5.37 5.92
N PRO A 127 -21.47 6.23 6.52
CA PRO A 127 -22.89 6.28 6.18
C PRO A 127 -23.08 6.55 4.69
N GLY A 128 -24.15 6.02 4.10
CA GLY A 128 -24.42 6.12 2.66
C GLY A 128 -24.58 7.55 2.13
N PHE A 129 -24.87 8.50 3.01
CA PHE A 129 -24.97 9.93 2.66
C PHE A 129 -23.61 10.67 2.74
N VAL A 130 -22.51 9.95 2.99
CA VAL A 130 -21.16 10.54 3.06
C VAL A 130 -20.35 10.15 1.83
N ARG A 131 -19.84 11.16 1.15
CA ARG A 131 -18.94 11.03 0.00
C ARG A 131 -17.49 11.15 0.46
N PHE A 132 -16.67 10.12 0.23
CA PHE A 132 -15.25 10.17 0.51
C PHE A 132 -14.44 9.69 -0.72
N PRO A 133 -13.89 10.61 -1.51
CA PRO A 133 -13.09 10.25 -2.69
C PRO A 133 -11.63 9.95 -2.31
N HIS A 134 -11.26 8.67 -2.19
CA HIS A 134 -9.90 8.25 -1.88
C HIS A 134 -8.86 8.84 -2.85
N GLN A 135 -9.12 8.80 -4.16
CA GLN A 135 -8.19 9.31 -5.17
C GLN A 135 -7.80 10.79 -4.96
N ARG A 136 -8.71 11.63 -4.46
CA ARG A 136 -8.41 13.03 -4.15
C ARG A 136 -7.50 13.17 -2.96
N HIS A 137 -7.73 12.40 -1.90
CA HIS A 137 -6.91 12.39 -0.69
C HIS A 137 -5.51 11.86 -0.99
N ILE A 138 -5.39 10.75 -1.71
CA ILE A 138 -4.10 10.18 -2.11
C ILE A 138 -3.32 11.14 -3.02
N LYS A 139 -4.00 11.84 -3.94
CA LYS A 139 -3.35 12.83 -4.80
C LYS A 139 -2.70 13.97 -4.02
N VAL A 140 -3.31 14.40 -2.91
CA VAL A 140 -2.81 15.51 -2.08
C VAL A 140 -1.84 15.06 -1.01
N LEU A 141 -2.10 13.91 -0.36
CA LEU A 141 -1.33 13.43 0.77
C LEU A 141 -0.16 12.53 0.37
N GLY A 142 -0.19 11.97 -0.85
CA GLY A 142 0.77 10.98 -1.32
C GLY A 142 0.37 9.54 -0.99
N THR A 143 1.01 8.61 -1.67
CA THR A 143 0.72 7.17 -1.58
C THR A 143 1.17 6.51 -0.27
N GLU A 144 2.05 7.18 0.49
CA GLU A 144 2.55 6.71 1.78
C GLU A 144 1.69 7.17 2.98
N SER A 145 0.63 7.93 2.72
CA SER A 145 -0.22 8.52 3.77
C SER A 145 -1.32 7.60 4.31
N CYS A 146 -1.40 6.36 3.86
CA CYS A 146 -2.45 5.41 4.24
C CYS A 146 -2.62 5.29 5.76
N SER A 147 -1.50 5.25 6.49
CA SER A 147 -1.48 5.14 7.96
C SER A 147 -2.10 6.34 8.68
N THR A 148 -2.17 7.49 8.05
CA THR A 148 -2.81 8.70 8.63
C THR A 148 -4.28 8.45 8.99
N CYS A 149 -4.97 7.63 8.20
CA CYS A 149 -6.38 7.31 8.38
C CYS A 149 -6.61 5.88 8.88
N HIS A 150 -5.82 4.93 8.38
CA HIS A 150 -6.01 3.50 8.65
C HIS A 150 -5.15 2.97 9.80
N GLY A 151 -4.27 3.81 10.37
CA GLY A 151 -3.28 3.35 11.35
C GLY A 151 -2.17 2.52 10.73
N ASP A 152 -1.33 1.95 11.55
CA ASP A 152 -0.22 1.11 11.08
C ASP A 152 -0.71 -0.30 10.68
N VAL A 153 -1.35 -0.39 9.51
CA VAL A 153 -1.86 -1.65 8.94
C VAL A 153 -0.73 -2.67 8.75
N ARG A 154 0.52 -2.20 8.55
CA ARG A 154 1.68 -3.09 8.41
C ARG A 154 1.97 -3.90 9.68
N ALA A 155 1.48 -3.44 10.82
CA ALA A 155 1.60 -4.16 12.09
C ALA A 155 0.34 -4.97 12.46
N MET A 156 -0.70 -4.96 11.61
CA MET A 156 -1.98 -5.60 11.92
C MET A 156 -2.06 -7.02 11.37
N PRO A 157 -2.13 -8.06 12.21
CA PRO A 157 -2.46 -9.41 11.76
C PRO A 157 -3.92 -9.52 11.28
N GLN A 158 -4.83 -8.76 11.86
CA GLN A 158 -6.22 -8.59 11.45
C GLN A 158 -6.54 -7.11 11.45
N VAL A 159 -7.05 -6.59 10.34
CA VAL A 159 -7.32 -5.15 10.22
C VAL A 159 -8.51 -4.76 11.06
N TYR A 160 -8.36 -3.65 11.77
CA TYR A 160 -9.42 -3.01 12.55
C TYR A 160 -9.45 -1.50 12.30
N GLN A 161 -10.57 -0.87 12.61
CA GLN A 161 -10.74 0.56 12.47
C GLN A 161 -10.08 1.29 13.65
N VAL A 162 -9.03 2.05 13.38
CA VAL A 162 -8.30 2.85 14.38
C VAL A 162 -8.96 4.21 14.57
N SER A 163 -9.25 4.90 13.47
CA SER A 163 -9.84 6.24 13.49
C SER A 163 -11.36 6.16 13.55
N THR A 164 -11.99 7.10 14.24
CA THR A 164 -13.45 7.10 14.42
C THR A 164 -14.22 7.28 13.10
N LEU A 165 -13.61 7.94 12.11
CA LEU A 165 -14.18 8.33 10.83
C LEU A 165 -15.51 9.10 10.95
N LYS A 166 -15.76 9.70 12.12
CA LYS A 166 -16.90 10.59 12.35
C LYS A 166 -16.64 11.96 11.74
N MET A 167 -17.70 12.71 11.43
CA MET A 167 -17.62 14.04 10.81
C MET A 167 -16.58 14.95 11.48
N GLY A 168 -16.57 15.03 12.81
CA GLY A 168 -15.62 15.87 13.56
C GLY A 168 -14.16 15.50 13.32
N TRP A 169 -13.85 14.21 13.14
CA TRP A 169 -12.50 13.75 12.82
C TRP A 169 -12.04 14.25 11.44
N CYS A 170 -12.91 14.15 10.43
CA CYS A 170 -12.65 14.65 9.08
C CYS A 170 -12.48 16.17 9.07
N VAL A 171 -13.43 16.89 9.70
CA VAL A 171 -13.41 18.36 9.78
C VAL A 171 -12.17 18.86 10.50
N ASN A 172 -11.73 18.22 11.58
CA ASN A 172 -10.52 18.59 12.30
C ASN A 172 -9.27 18.55 11.39
N CYS A 173 -9.11 17.50 10.60
CA CYS A 173 -8.02 17.40 9.65
C CYS A 173 -8.10 18.51 8.58
N HIS A 174 -9.29 18.80 8.06
CA HIS A 174 -9.51 19.88 7.09
C HIS A 174 -9.21 21.27 7.68
N VAL A 175 -9.51 21.49 8.96
CA VAL A 175 -9.12 22.73 9.67
C VAL A 175 -7.61 22.84 9.75
N GLN A 176 -6.94 21.80 10.23
CA GLN A 176 -5.48 21.82 10.41
C GLN A 176 -4.72 22.02 9.10
N ARG A 177 -5.29 21.55 8.00
CA ARG A 177 -4.70 21.67 6.66
C ARG A 177 -5.21 22.88 5.85
N ASN A 178 -6.06 23.70 6.44
CA ASN A 178 -6.68 24.85 5.79
C ASN A 178 -7.34 24.55 4.44
N VAL A 179 -8.06 23.42 4.37
CA VAL A 179 -8.82 23.00 3.18
C VAL A 179 -10.32 23.16 3.41
N SER A 180 -11.10 23.18 2.32
CA SER A 180 -12.54 23.44 2.37
C SER A 180 -13.29 22.45 3.27
N ARG A 181 -14.32 22.96 3.94
CA ARG A 181 -15.25 22.24 4.84
C ARG A 181 -16.70 22.44 4.42
N ASP A 182 -16.90 22.78 3.15
CA ASP A 182 -18.23 22.93 2.59
C ASP A 182 -19.00 21.61 2.75
N CYS A 183 -20.25 21.71 3.21
CA CYS A 183 -21.09 20.55 3.50
C CYS A 183 -21.29 19.66 2.26
N THR A 184 -21.46 20.28 1.09
CA THR A 184 -21.73 19.59 -0.18
C THR A 184 -20.52 18.86 -0.76
N LEU A 185 -19.32 19.09 -0.25
CA LEU A 185 -18.13 18.32 -0.64
C LEU A 185 -18.14 16.90 -0.08
N CYS A 186 -18.77 16.71 1.07
CA CYS A 186 -18.79 15.47 1.83
C CYS A 186 -20.17 14.82 1.90
N HIS A 187 -21.24 15.59 1.69
CA HIS A 187 -22.63 15.12 1.77
C HIS A 187 -23.37 15.28 0.44
N TYR A 188 -24.31 14.35 0.18
CA TYR A 188 -25.23 14.43 -0.97
C TYR A 188 -26.42 15.30 -0.62
#